data_eccba6a73de809a53c63da7a06106cd7
#
_entry.id   eccba6a73de809a53c63da7a06106cd7
#
_cell.length_a   1.000
_cell.length_b   1.000
_cell.length_c   1.000
_cell.angle_alpha   90.00
_cell.angle_beta   90.00
_cell.angle_gamma   90.00
#
_symmetry.space_group_name_H-M   'P 1'
#
loop_
_entity.id
_entity.type
_entity.pdbx_description
1 polymer ?
#
loop_
_entity_poly.entity_id
_entity_poly.type
_entity_poly.pdbx_seq_one_letter_code
_entity_poly.pdbx_strand_id
1 'polypeptide(L)'
;MLTFEQVLEIFKDYLETDDEVEVLLTKRGYLRIVWPGNFPFCDDGKLCRTPEELFDLLLEDCQSYYELERTKGRRSLTPEDIRLVKARCRPYLEKRWEVEKK
;
A
#
# COMPACT_ATOMS: atom_id res chain seq x y z
N MET A 1 -10.78 16.67 -4.33
CA MET A 1 -11.08 15.70 -3.28
C MET A 1 -10.66 14.30 -3.71
N LEU A 2 -9.99 13.57 -2.84
CA LEU A 2 -9.52 12.22 -3.14
C LEU A 2 -10.67 11.22 -3.15
N THR A 3 -10.71 10.33 -4.14
CA THR A 3 -11.71 9.26 -4.22
C THR A 3 -11.03 7.89 -4.06
N PHE A 4 -11.82 6.86 -3.75
CA PHE A 4 -11.29 5.49 -3.65
C PHE A 4 -10.68 5.03 -4.96
N GLU A 5 -11.32 5.33 -6.08
CA GLU A 5 -10.84 4.95 -7.41
C GLU A 5 -9.49 5.62 -7.71
N GLN A 6 -9.32 6.86 -7.29
CA GLN A 6 -8.05 7.56 -7.45
C GLN A 6 -6.94 6.91 -6.62
N VAL A 7 -7.26 6.48 -5.39
CA VAL A 7 -6.28 5.78 -4.54
C VAL A 7 -5.85 4.48 -5.21
N LEU A 8 -6.79 3.71 -5.73
CA LEU A 8 -6.47 2.45 -6.40
C LEU A 8 -5.62 2.69 -7.66
N GLU A 9 -5.89 3.75 -8.39
CA GLU A 9 -5.09 4.10 -9.56
C GLU A 9 -3.67 4.53 -9.17
N ILE A 10 -3.54 5.30 -8.08
CA ILE A 10 -2.23 5.73 -7.57
C ILE A 10 -1.35 4.51 -7.23
N PHE A 11 -1.92 3.50 -6.57
CA PHE A 11 -1.17 2.33 -6.12
C PHE A 11 -1.26 1.13 -7.07
N LYS A 12 -1.73 1.33 -8.28
CA LYS A 12 -1.96 0.24 -9.23
C LYS A 12 -0.73 -0.64 -9.44
N ASP A 13 0.42 -0.03 -9.67
CA ASP A 13 1.66 -0.76 -9.90
C ASP A 13 2.09 -1.56 -8.67
N TYR A 14 1.97 -0.96 -7.48
CA TYR A 14 2.28 -1.65 -6.24
C TYR A 14 1.34 -2.85 -6.02
N LEU A 15 0.03 -2.65 -6.20
CA LEU A 15 -0.96 -3.72 -6.00
C LEU A 15 -0.77 -4.87 -6.99
N GLU A 16 -0.27 -4.58 -8.17
CA GLU A 16 0.05 -5.62 -9.16
C GLU A 16 1.33 -6.38 -8.80
N THR A 17 2.23 -5.75 -8.04
CA THR A 17 3.52 -6.31 -7.67
C THR A 17 3.46 -7.17 -6.41
N ASP A 18 2.70 -6.72 -5.41
CA ASP A 18 2.60 -7.41 -4.11
C ASP A 18 1.41 -8.35 -4.11
N ASP A 19 1.67 -9.64 -4.34
CA ASP A 19 0.63 -10.67 -4.43
C ASP A 19 -0.10 -10.92 -3.11
N GLU A 20 0.45 -10.45 -1.99
CA GLU A 20 -0.13 -10.72 -0.67
C GLU A 20 -1.15 -9.66 -0.22
N VAL A 21 -1.18 -8.51 -0.89
CA VAL A 21 -2.09 -7.43 -0.52
C VAL A 21 -3.15 -7.27 -1.61
N GLU A 22 -4.39 -7.21 -1.18
CA GLU A 22 -5.52 -7.06 -2.09
C GLU A 22 -6.57 -6.12 -1.50
N VAL A 23 -7.25 -5.38 -2.35
CA VAL A 23 -8.32 -4.48 -1.94
C VAL A 23 -9.61 -4.91 -2.61
N LEU A 24 -10.66 -5.10 -1.81
CA LEU A 24 -11.96 -5.57 -2.28
C LEU A 24 -13.03 -4.55 -1.96
N LEU A 25 -13.94 -4.33 -2.90
CA LEU A 25 -15.12 -3.51 -2.66
C LEU A 25 -16.21 -4.38 -2.03
N THR A 26 -16.68 -3.98 -0.86
CA THR A 26 -17.75 -4.65 -0.15
C THR A 26 -18.93 -3.72 0.03
N LYS A 27 -20.03 -4.23 0.55
CA LYS A 27 -21.21 -3.41 0.86
C LYS A 27 -20.92 -2.36 1.93
N ARG A 28 -19.85 -2.51 2.70
CA ARG A 28 -19.48 -1.61 3.80
C ARG A 28 -18.37 -0.64 3.45
N GLY A 29 -17.78 -0.77 2.26
CA GLY A 29 -16.65 0.03 1.84
C GLY A 29 -15.54 -0.83 1.29
N TYR A 30 -14.35 -0.26 1.19
CA TYR A 30 -13.20 -0.99 0.68
C TYR A 30 -12.49 -1.73 1.80
N LEU A 31 -12.26 -3.02 1.58
CA LEU A 31 -11.60 -3.90 2.54
C LEU A 31 -10.21 -4.26 2.02
N ARG A 32 -9.17 -3.90 2.78
CA ARG A 32 -7.82 -4.35 2.48
C ARG A 32 -7.54 -5.63 3.23
N ILE A 33 -7.11 -6.66 2.51
CA ILE A 33 -6.79 -7.96 3.10
C ILE A 33 -5.36 -8.35 2.73
N VAL A 34 -4.78 -9.23 3.56
CA VAL A 34 -3.44 -9.78 3.33
C VAL A 34 -3.56 -11.29 3.21
N TRP A 35 -2.94 -11.84 2.17
CA TRP A 35 -2.87 -13.29 1.97
C TRP A 35 -1.52 -13.79 2.48
N PRO A 36 -1.47 -14.58 3.57
CA PRO A 36 -0.19 -15.06 4.10
C PRO A 36 0.34 -16.24 3.28
N GLY A 37 1.04 -15.92 2.20
CA GLY A 37 1.60 -16.94 1.31
C GLY A 37 0.53 -17.70 0.55
N ASN A 38 0.66 -19.03 0.49
CA ASN A 38 -0.23 -19.88 -0.30
C ASN A 38 -1.39 -20.48 0.49
N PHE A 39 -1.71 -19.90 1.64
CA PHE A 39 -2.82 -20.43 2.46
C PHE A 39 -4.17 -20.03 1.85
N PRO A 40 -5.19 -20.88 1.98
CA PRO A 40 -6.51 -20.59 1.41
C PRO A 40 -7.38 -19.71 2.31
N PHE A 41 -6.77 -18.82 3.07
CA PHE A 41 -7.49 -17.87 3.91
C PHE A 41 -6.75 -16.55 3.92
N CYS A 42 -7.48 -15.45 4.08
CA CYS A 42 -6.89 -14.13 4.21
C CYS A 42 -6.75 -13.75 5.68
N ASP A 43 -5.82 -12.84 5.94
CA ASP A 43 -5.53 -12.35 7.29
C ASP A 43 -5.57 -10.82 7.27
N ASP A 44 -5.55 -10.21 8.45
CA ASP A 44 -5.40 -8.77 8.64
C ASP A 44 -6.34 -7.94 7.74
N GLY A 45 -7.62 -8.27 7.76
CA GLY A 45 -8.64 -7.49 7.04
C GLY A 45 -8.92 -6.18 7.74
N LYS A 46 -8.85 -5.07 6.98
CA LYS A 46 -9.12 -3.75 7.53
C LYS A 46 -10.06 -2.97 6.61
N LEU A 47 -11.19 -2.56 7.17
CA LEU A 47 -12.18 -1.79 6.43
C LEU A 47 -11.75 -0.32 6.39
N CYS A 48 -11.66 0.22 5.18
CA CYS A 48 -11.33 1.63 4.96
C CYS A 48 -12.62 2.37 4.59
N ARG A 49 -13.00 3.33 5.42
CA ARG A 49 -14.24 4.08 5.24
C ARG A 49 -14.06 5.37 4.45
N THR A 50 -12.82 5.84 4.33
CA THR A 50 -12.51 7.02 3.53
C THR A 50 -11.35 6.73 2.61
N PRO A 51 -11.26 7.46 1.49
CA PRO A 51 -10.11 7.31 0.59
C PRO A 51 -8.77 7.60 1.28
N GLU A 52 -8.75 8.55 2.22
CA GLU A 52 -7.56 8.89 2.97
C GLU A 52 -7.07 7.73 3.82
N GLU A 53 -8.00 7.02 4.48
CA GLU A 53 -7.65 5.82 5.26
C GLU A 53 -7.04 4.74 4.37
N LEU A 54 -7.62 4.52 3.20
CA LEU A 54 -7.11 3.53 2.25
C LEU A 54 -5.72 3.94 1.74
N PHE A 55 -5.54 5.21 1.42
CA PHE A 55 -4.25 5.71 0.96
C PHE A 55 -3.16 5.47 2.02
N ASP A 56 -3.42 5.87 3.26
CA ASP A 56 -2.45 5.73 4.34
C ASP A 56 -2.09 4.28 4.59
N LEU A 57 -3.09 3.39 4.54
CA LEU A 57 -2.86 1.97 4.76
C LEU A 57 -2.03 1.35 3.64
N LEU A 58 -2.35 1.67 2.37
CA LEU A 58 -1.59 1.16 1.23
C LEU A 58 -0.18 1.73 1.20
N LEU A 59 0.01 2.96 1.65
CA LEU A 59 1.35 3.54 1.74
C LEU A 59 2.20 2.79 2.77
N GLU A 60 1.62 2.45 3.94
CA GLU A 60 2.30 1.63 4.93
C GLU A 60 2.65 0.25 4.38
N ASP A 61 1.71 -0.39 3.70
CA ASP A 61 1.94 -1.70 3.10
C ASP A 61 3.08 -1.64 2.07
N CYS A 62 3.07 -0.60 1.25
CA CYS A 62 4.08 -0.38 0.22
C CYS A 62 5.46 -0.17 0.84
N GLN A 63 5.54 0.64 1.90
CA GLN A 63 6.79 0.85 2.62
C GLN A 63 7.33 -0.45 3.21
N SER A 64 6.45 -1.23 3.86
CA SER A 64 6.84 -2.52 4.44
C SER A 64 7.35 -3.48 3.37
N TYR A 65 6.69 -3.51 2.23
CA TYR A 65 7.09 -4.36 1.11
C TYR A 65 8.51 -4.01 0.64
N TYR A 66 8.81 -2.73 0.42
CA TYR A 66 10.12 -2.32 -0.05
C TYR A 66 11.20 -2.45 1.03
N GLU A 67 10.85 -2.26 2.30
CA GLU A 67 11.78 -2.52 3.41
C GLU A 67 12.19 -3.99 3.42
N LEU A 68 11.22 -4.89 3.26
CA LEU A 68 11.50 -6.31 3.22
C LEU A 68 12.33 -6.69 1.99
N GLU A 69 12.08 -6.06 0.85
CA GLU A 69 12.88 -6.28 -0.35
C GLU A 69 14.34 -5.88 -0.14
N ARG A 70 14.60 -4.80 0.61
CA ARG A 70 15.97 -4.35 0.90
C ARG A 70 16.71 -5.28 1.85
N THR A 71 16.02 -5.75 2.90
CA THR A 71 16.65 -6.54 3.97
C THR A 71 16.54 -8.04 3.74
N LYS A 72 15.57 -8.46 2.90
CA LYS A 72 15.20 -9.88 2.70
C LYS A 72 14.85 -10.57 4.02
N GLY A 73 14.47 -9.78 5.03
CA GLY A 73 14.17 -10.30 6.36
C GLY A 73 15.38 -10.84 7.11
N ARG A 74 16.60 -10.52 6.66
CA ARG A 74 17.84 -11.11 7.21
C ARG A 74 18.70 -10.14 8.00
N ARG A 75 18.39 -8.86 7.95
CA ARG A 75 19.16 -7.82 8.66
C ARG A 75 18.25 -6.64 8.99
N SER A 76 18.73 -5.77 9.86
CA SER A 76 18.02 -4.55 10.20
C SER A 76 18.15 -3.50 9.11
N LEU A 77 17.18 -2.57 9.08
CA LEU A 77 17.23 -1.45 8.16
C LEU A 77 18.35 -0.48 8.52
N THR A 78 19.13 -0.08 7.52
CA THR A 78 20.14 0.97 7.67
C THR A 78 19.54 2.32 7.30
N PRO A 79 20.20 3.45 7.69
CA PRO A 79 19.72 4.77 7.24
C PRO A 79 19.64 4.89 5.73
N GLU A 80 20.51 4.23 4.99
CA GLU A 80 20.43 4.23 3.52
C GLU A 80 19.21 3.47 3.02
N ASP A 81 18.88 2.33 3.64
CA ASP A 81 17.68 1.58 3.29
C ASP A 81 16.44 2.45 3.48
N ILE A 82 16.36 3.14 4.62
CA ILE A 82 15.22 4.02 4.91
C ILE A 82 15.11 5.11 3.85
N ARG A 83 16.23 5.71 3.47
CA ARG A 83 16.27 6.75 2.44
C ARG A 83 15.78 6.23 1.10
N LEU A 84 16.23 5.04 0.70
CA LEU A 84 15.85 4.43 -0.57
C LEU A 84 14.37 4.04 -0.59
N VAL A 85 13.85 3.51 0.52
CA VAL A 85 12.43 3.16 0.62
C VAL A 85 11.57 4.42 0.53
N LYS A 86 11.96 5.49 1.21
CA LYS A 86 11.23 6.77 1.12
C LYS A 86 11.24 7.31 -0.31
N ALA A 87 12.38 7.22 -0.99
CA ALA A 87 12.47 7.65 -2.39
C ALA A 87 11.58 6.80 -3.29
N ARG A 88 11.47 5.51 -3.01
CA ARG A 88 10.62 4.59 -3.78
C ARG A 88 9.14 4.88 -3.57
N CYS A 89 8.75 5.32 -2.38
CA CYS A 89 7.35 5.61 -2.06
C CYS A 89 6.92 7.03 -2.41
N ARG A 90 7.87 7.94 -2.61
CA ARG A 90 7.56 9.33 -2.92
C ARG A 90 6.65 9.54 -4.14
N PRO A 91 6.77 8.79 -5.24
CA PRO A 91 5.87 8.97 -6.38
C PRO A 91 4.39 8.82 -6.04
N TYR A 92 4.05 7.97 -5.06
CA TYR A 92 2.66 7.81 -4.63
C TYR A 92 2.12 9.06 -3.96
N LEU A 93 2.94 9.69 -3.11
CA LEU A 93 2.59 10.96 -2.48
C LEU A 93 2.44 12.07 -3.51
N GLU A 94 3.34 12.12 -4.50
CA GLU A 94 3.29 13.12 -5.54
C GLU A 94 2.04 12.97 -6.41
N LYS A 95 1.65 11.75 -6.73
CA LYS A 95 0.41 11.48 -7.47
C LYS A 95 -0.81 11.93 -6.69
N ARG A 96 -0.81 11.71 -5.37
CA ARG A 96 -1.90 12.19 -4.52
C ARG A 96 -2.00 13.71 -4.53
N TRP A 97 -0.87 14.39 -4.41
CA TRP A 97 -0.86 15.86 -4.45
C TRP A 97 -1.41 16.40 -5.76
N GLU A 98 -1.06 15.78 -6.87
CA GLU A 98 -1.58 16.19 -8.19
C GLU A 98 -3.10 16.03 -8.27
N VAL A 99 -3.62 14.93 -7.76
CA VAL A 99 -5.05 14.67 -7.75
C VAL A 99 -5.78 15.68 -6.86
N GLU A 100 -5.22 15.99 -5.71
CA GLU A 100 -5.84 16.91 -4.76
C GLU A 100 -5.81 18.37 -5.20
N LYS A 101 -4.90 18.73 -6.11
CA LYS A 101 -4.84 20.07 -6.67
C LYS A 101 -5.97 20.37 -7.65
N LYS A 102 -6.59 19.38 -8.18
CA LYS A 102 -7.69 19.49 -9.12
C LYS A 102 -9.01 19.55 -8.36
#